data_bacf9ec1d6cadef7b677177314c23859
#
_entry.id   bacf9ec1d6cadef7b677177314c23859
#
_cell.length_a   1.000
_cell.length_b   1.000
_cell.length_c   1.000
_cell.angle_alpha   90.00
_cell.angle_beta   90.00
_cell.angle_gamma   90.00
#
_symmetry.space_group_name_H-M   'P 1'
#
loop_
_entity.id
_entity.type
_entity.pdbx_description
1 polymer ?
#
loop_
_entity_poly.entity_id
_entity_poly.type
_entity_poly.pdbx_seq_one_letter_code
_entity_poly.pdbx_strand_id
1 'polypeptide(L)'
;MLLAISTFAGSAFAGNDDLAPIRAQLAAQHDANVQRLKDWIALPSIAAENLNSTEGAEHQAQLLRDAGFQQVEIIPTEGKSGVFATLDAGAEKTVGVYFMYDVKQYDASEWKSPPLEGRIVEMPDIGKVMMGRGAVNQKGPESAFLAALHAFKAADRKLPVNLVLVAEGEAELGSVHTRHPVHPPKVQ
;
A
#
# COMPACT_ATOMS: atom_id res chain seq x y z
N MET A 1 -61.07 -5.51 18.26
CA MET A 1 -60.12 -4.62 17.58
C MET A 1 -58.72 -4.97 18.11
N LEU A 2 -58.07 -5.95 17.45
CA LEU A 2 -56.70 -6.40 17.82
C LEU A 2 -55.66 -5.58 17.05
N LEU A 3 -54.79 -4.90 17.77
CA LEU A 3 -53.71 -4.13 17.22
C LEU A 3 -52.48 -5.08 17.07
N ALA A 4 -52.08 -5.37 15.83
CA ALA A 4 -50.88 -6.13 15.54
C ALA A 4 -49.70 -5.18 15.57
N ILE A 5 -48.80 -5.34 16.57
CA ILE A 5 -47.51 -4.67 16.63
C ILE A 5 -46.53 -5.51 15.82
N SER A 6 -46.22 -5.06 14.61
CA SER A 6 -45.13 -5.62 13.82
C SER A 6 -43.80 -5.08 14.35
N THR A 7 -43.03 -5.94 15.01
CA THR A 7 -41.63 -5.67 15.38
C THR A 7 -40.81 -5.69 14.10
N PHE A 8 -40.33 -4.50 13.68
CA PHE A 8 -39.27 -4.39 12.71
C PHE A 8 -37.98 -4.91 13.37
N ALA A 9 -37.61 -6.14 13.05
CA ALA A 9 -36.28 -6.65 13.35
C ALA A 9 -35.30 -5.89 12.42
N GLY A 10 -34.62 -4.88 12.98
CA GLY A 10 -33.54 -4.21 12.30
C GLY A 10 -32.45 -5.24 11.96
N SER A 11 -32.15 -5.39 10.67
CA SER A 11 -31.01 -6.17 10.21
C SER A 11 -29.76 -5.56 10.82
N ALA A 12 -29.31 -6.12 11.94
CA ALA A 12 -27.97 -5.85 12.45
C ALA A 12 -27.00 -6.21 11.33
N PHE A 13 -26.14 -5.28 10.97
CA PHE A 13 -25.03 -5.49 10.04
C PHE A 13 -24.22 -6.72 10.50
N ALA A 14 -24.46 -7.85 9.86
CA ALA A 14 -23.68 -9.08 10.00
C ALA A 14 -22.29 -8.93 9.34
N GLY A 15 -21.63 -7.77 9.55
CA GLY A 15 -20.39 -7.42 8.88
C GLY A 15 -19.12 -7.57 9.73
N ASN A 16 -19.23 -7.86 11.02
CA ASN A 16 -18.06 -7.80 11.92
C ASN A 16 -17.38 -9.15 12.14
N ASP A 17 -18.06 -10.27 11.96
CA ASP A 17 -17.54 -11.60 12.28
C ASP A 17 -16.68 -12.19 11.15
N ASP A 18 -16.95 -11.81 9.92
CA ASP A 18 -16.25 -12.33 8.74
C ASP A 18 -14.79 -11.80 8.60
N LEU A 19 -14.49 -10.64 9.18
CA LEU A 19 -13.16 -10.04 9.20
C LEU A 19 -12.32 -10.39 10.43
N ALA A 20 -12.85 -11.10 11.40
CA ALA A 20 -12.13 -11.44 12.63
C ALA A 20 -10.82 -12.23 12.37
N PRO A 21 -10.77 -13.24 11.47
CA PRO A 21 -9.53 -13.92 11.15
C PRO A 21 -8.48 -13.01 10.52
N ILE A 22 -8.91 -12.06 9.67
CA ILE A 22 -8.01 -11.09 9.01
C ILE A 22 -7.44 -10.12 10.03
N ARG A 23 -8.26 -9.61 10.95
CA ARG A 23 -7.81 -8.74 12.05
C ARG A 23 -6.81 -9.44 12.97
N ALA A 24 -7.04 -10.73 13.26
CA ALA A 24 -6.11 -11.53 14.04
C ALA A 24 -4.74 -11.66 13.35
N GLN A 25 -4.71 -11.85 12.02
CA GLN A 25 -3.48 -11.89 11.24
C GLN A 25 -2.79 -10.52 11.17
N LEU A 26 -3.53 -9.42 11.04
CA LEU A 26 -2.96 -8.07 11.11
C LEU A 26 -2.26 -7.84 12.46
N ALA A 27 -2.89 -8.23 13.56
CA ALA A 27 -2.29 -8.12 14.89
C ALA A 27 -1.05 -9.00 15.05
N ALA A 28 -1.11 -10.26 14.59
CA ALA A 28 0.02 -11.19 14.65
C ALA A 28 1.21 -10.76 13.79
N GLN A 29 0.97 -10.05 12.69
CA GLN A 29 2.00 -9.58 11.77
C GLN A 29 2.43 -8.13 12.02
N HIS A 30 1.98 -7.49 13.11
CA HIS A 30 2.23 -6.07 13.39
C HIS A 30 3.71 -5.70 13.27
N ASP A 31 4.59 -6.40 13.96
CA ASP A 31 6.03 -6.07 13.98
C ASP A 31 6.68 -6.27 12.61
N ALA A 32 6.27 -7.30 11.87
CA ALA A 32 6.74 -7.52 10.50
C ALA A 32 6.28 -6.41 9.55
N ASN A 33 5.04 -5.92 9.71
CA ASN A 33 4.51 -4.80 8.92
C ASN A 33 5.26 -3.50 9.24
N VAL A 34 5.52 -3.23 10.51
CA VAL A 34 6.32 -2.08 10.97
C VAL A 34 7.74 -2.17 10.38
N GLN A 35 8.36 -3.35 10.41
CA GLN A 35 9.71 -3.52 9.88
C GLN A 35 9.76 -3.30 8.35
N ARG A 36 8.81 -3.85 7.58
CA ARG A 36 8.73 -3.60 6.13
C ARG A 36 8.64 -2.11 5.80
N LEU A 37 7.83 -1.35 6.54
CA LEU A 37 7.75 0.10 6.35
C LEU A 37 9.06 0.80 6.70
N LYS A 38 9.74 0.38 7.77
CA LYS A 38 11.07 0.92 8.14
C LYS A 38 12.10 0.68 7.05
N ASP A 39 12.15 -0.54 6.52
CA ASP A 39 13.08 -0.92 5.45
C ASP A 39 12.80 -0.10 4.19
N TRP A 40 11.54 0.14 3.88
CA TRP A 40 11.16 0.98 2.75
C TRP A 40 11.49 2.46 2.96
N ILE A 41 11.32 3.00 4.17
CA ILE A 41 11.74 4.37 4.51
C ILE A 41 13.25 4.52 4.38
N ALA A 42 14.01 3.50 4.76
CA ALA A 42 15.48 3.50 4.68
C ALA A 42 16.01 3.49 3.23
N LEU A 43 15.17 3.16 2.25
CA LEU A 43 15.46 3.26 0.81
C LEU A 43 14.75 4.50 0.23
N PRO A 44 15.34 5.70 0.28
CA PRO A 44 14.74 6.88 -0.34
C PRO A 44 14.87 6.79 -1.86
N SER A 45 13.75 6.92 -2.58
CA SER A 45 13.74 7.15 -4.02
C SER A 45 13.35 8.60 -4.23
N ILE A 46 14.29 9.44 -4.64
CA ILE A 46 14.05 10.89 -4.82
C ILE A 46 14.24 11.23 -6.30
N ALA A 47 13.12 11.34 -7.02
CA ALA A 47 13.11 11.57 -8.47
C ALA A 47 13.86 12.84 -8.86
N ALA A 48 13.69 13.93 -8.10
CA ALA A 48 14.36 15.22 -8.32
C ALA A 48 15.89 15.14 -8.21
N GLU A 49 16.44 14.14 -7.55
CA GLU A 49 17.86 13.93 -7.34
C GLU A 49 18.43 12.78 -8.18
N ASN A 50 17.58 12.12 -8.97
CA ASN A 50 17.88 10.86 -9.66
C ASN A 50 18.42 9.77 -8.69
N LEU A 51 17.96 9.80 -7.44
CA LEU A 51 18.42 8.91 -6.38
C LEU A 51 17.56 7.65 -6.30
N ASN A 52 18.18 6.48 -6.38
CA ASN A 52 17.58 5.14 -6.13
C ASN A 52 16.26 4.87 -6.87
N SER A 53 16.09 5.40 -8.09
CA SER A 53 14.83 5.20 -8.82
C SER A 53 14.66 3.75 -9.29
N THR A 54 15.74 3.10 -9.72
CA THR A 54 15.75 1.68 -10.12
C THR A 54 15.48 0.79 -8.91
N GLU A 55 16.21 1.01 -7.84
CA GLU A 55 16.08 0.26 -6.59
C GLU A 55 14.68 0.45 -5.97
N GLY A 56 14.11 1.66 -6.11
CA GLY A 56 12.74 1.96 -5.67
C GLY A 56 11.70 1.17 -6.44
N ALA A 57 11.81 1.11 -7.77
CA ALA A 57 10.92 0.31 -8.61
C ALA A 57 11.04 -1.18 -8.33
N GLU A 58 12.26 -1.70 -8.16
CA GLU A 58 12.52 -3.09 -7.81
C GLU A 58 11.95 -3.46 -6.44
N HIS A 59 12.16 -2.60 -5.45
CA HIS A 59 11.60 -2.79 -4.10
C HIS A 59 10.08 -2.80 -4.12
N GLN A 60 9.45 -1.83 -4.82
CA GLN A 60 8.01 -1.79 -5.01
C GLN A 60 7.47 -3.08 -5.67
N ALA A 61 8.14 -3.52 -6.74
CA ALA A 61 7.77 -4.75 -7.42
C ALA A 61 7.89 -5.98 -6.49
N GLN A 62 8.90 -6.04 -5.64
CA GLN A 62 9.07 -7.12 -4.67
C GLN A 62 7.97 -7.10 -3.60
N LEU A 63 7.63 -5.94 -3.04
CA LEU A 63 6.54 -5.80 -2.08
C LEU A 63 5.21 -6.31 -2.66
N LEU A 64 4.94 -6.04 -3.94
CA LEU A 64 3.73 -6.51 -4.62
C LEU A 64 3.73 -8.03 -4.79
N ARG A 65 4.86 -8.63 -5.20
CA ARG A 65 5.00 -10.11 -5.29
C ARG A 65 4.76 -10.78 -3.94
N ASP A 66 5.34 -10.25 -2.89
CA ASP A 66 5.20 -10.77 -1.52
C ASP A 66 3.75 -10.68 -1.03
N ALA A 67 3.05 -9.61 -1.41
CA ALA A 67 1.63 -9.42 -1.10
C ALA A 67 0.68 -10.33 -1.90
N GLY A 68 1.18 -11.03 -2.94
CA GLY A 68 0.43 -12.04 -3.68
C GLY A 68 -0.02 -11.63 -5.08
N PHE A 69 0.48 -10.54 -5.63
CA PHE A 69 0.26 -10.22 -7.05
C PHE A 69 0.95 -11.27 -7.92
N GLN A 70 0.22 -11.83 -8.90
CA GLN A 70 0.71 -12.91 -9.75
C GLN A 70 1.53 -12.39 -10.95
N GLN A 71 1.15 -11.24 -11.48
CA GLN A 71 1.91 -10.55 -12.54
C GLN A 71 2.44 -9.25 -11.95
N VAL A 72 3.75 -9.05 -12.03
CA VAL A 72 4.42 -7.82 -11.58
C VAL A 72 5.53 -7.49 -12.57
N GLU A 73 5.37 -6.37 -13.25
CA GLU A 73 6.27 -5.91 -14.30
C GLU A 73 6.81 -4.51 -13.97
N ILE A 74 8.10 -4.31 -14.19
CA ILE A 74 8.71 -2.97 -14.18
C ILE A 74 8.69 -2.48 -15.62
N ILE A 75 7.98 -1.38 -15.86
CA ILE A 75 7.75 -0.82 -17.19
C ILE A 75 8.68 0.37 -17.40
N PRO A 76 9.61 0.29 -18.36
CA PRO A 76 10.44 1.43 -18.72
C PRO A 76 9.57 2.59 -19.22
N THR A 77 9.93 3.81 -18.82
CA THR A 77 9.36 5.06 -19.34
C THR A 77 10.48 5.97 -19.85
N GLU A 78 10.14 7.12 -20.40
CA GLU A 78 11.13 8.14 -20.74
C GLU A 78 11.77 8.78 -19.49
N GLY A 79 11.16 8.61 -18.31
CA GLY A 79 11.64 9.06 -17.02
C GLY A 79 11.97 7.90 -16.07
N LYS A 80 11.33 7.90 -14.90
CA LYS A 80 11.49 6.81 -13.93
C LYS A 80 10.54 5.67 -14.27
N SER A 81 11.02 4.44 -14.15
CA SER A 81 10.21 3.25 -14.47
C SER A 81 8.92 3.21 -13.67
N GLY A 82 7.85 2.77 -14.32
CA GLY A 82 6.60 2.41 -13.65
C GLY A 82 6.63 0.96 -13.17
N VAL A 83 5.69 0.61 -12.29
CA VAL A 83 5.42 -0.79 -11.92
C VAL A 83 3.95 -1.07 -12.21
N PHE A 84 3.69 -2.15 -12.93
CA PHE A 84 2.35 -2.65 -13.20
C PHE A 84 2.17 -4.00 -12.53
N ALA A 85 1.03 -4.23 -11.89
CA ALA A 85 0.77 -5.51 -11.25
C ALA A 85 -0.70 -5.90 -11.29
N THR A 86 -0.98 -7.21 -11.37
CA THR A 86 -2.33 -7.76 -11.29
C THR A 86 -2.43 -8.85 -10.23
N LEU A 87 -3.58 -8.85 -9.53
CA LEU A 87 -3.97 -9.90 -8.61
C LEU A 87 -5.36 -10.38 -8.99
N ASP A 88 -5.44 -11.61 -9.49
CA ASP A 88 -6.70 -12.29 -9.78
C ASP A 88 -7.12 -13.11 -8.54
N ALA A 89 -8.19 -12.68 -7.89
CA ALA A 89 -8.82 -13.38 -6.77
C ALA A 89 -9.98 -14.29 -7.21
N GLY A 90 -10.29 -14.34 -8.50
CA GLY A 90 -11.47 -14.99 -9.05
C GLY A 90 -12.77 -14.24 -8.73
N ALA A 91 -12.68 -12.92 -8.47
CA ALA A 91 -13.82 -12.08 -8.16
C ALA A 91 -14.46 -11.50 -9.43
N GLU A 92 -15.74 -11.14 -9.33
CA GLU A 92 -16.48 -10.50 -10.43
C GLU A 92 -15.98 -9.07 -10.72
N LYS A 93 -15.55 -8.36 -9.68
CA LYS A 93 -15.17 -6.95 -9.77
C LYS A 93 -13.66 -6.78 -9.69
N THR A 94 -13.15 -5.81 -10.44
CA THR A 94 -11.75 -5.39 -10.39
C THR A 94 -11.63 -3.96 -9.90
N VAL A 95 -10.68 -3.72 -9.01
CA VAL A 95 -10.36 -2.39 -8.46
C VAL A 95 -8.99 -1.96 -8.97
N GLY A 96 -8.92 -0.75 -9.53
CA GLY A 96 -7.68 -0.08 -9.86
C GLY A 96 -7.07 0.59 -8.62
N VAL A 97 -5.76 0.39 -8.41
CA VAL A 97 -5.00 0.96 -7.31
C VAL A 97 -3.83 1.75 -7.88
N TYR A 98 -3.60 2.93 -7.35
CA TYR A 98 -2.45 3.75 -7.70
C TYR A 98 -1.50 3.87 -6.51
N PHE A 99 -0.22 3.66 -6.77
CA PHE A 99 0.87 3.81 -5.83
C PHE A 99 1.96 4.71 -6.39
N MET A 100 2.83 5.21 -5.52
CA MET A 100 4.06 5.90 -5.89
C MET A 100 5.21 5.44 -4.98
N TYR A 101 6.41 5.26 -5.54
CA TYR A 101 7.55 4.82 -4.73
C TYR A 101 8.57 5.94 -4.49
N ASP A 102 8.41 7.10 -5.13
CA ASP A 102 9.26 8.26 -4.86
C ASP A 102 8.80 9.06 -3.65
N VAL A 103 9.73 9.80 -3.10
CA VAL A 103 9.50 10.70 -1.97
C VAL A 103 10.09 12.07 -2.28
N LYS A 104 9.54 13.09 -1.63
CA LYS A 104 10.03 14.46 -1.72
C LYS A 104 11.42 14.60 -1.09
N GLN A 105 12.21 15.52 -1.62
CA GLN A 105 13.45 16.00 -1.01
C GLN A 105 13.23 16.46 0.43
N TYR A 106 14.27 16.49 1.22
CA TYR A 106 14.23 16.94 2.60
C TYR A 106 15.56 17.57 3.02
N ASP A 107 15.49 18.51 3.94
CA ASP A 107 16.66 18.97 4.71
C ASP A 107 16.67 18.23 6.05
N ALA A 108 17.70 17.44 6.30
CA ALA A 108 17.79 16.66 7.54
C ALA A 108 17.87 17.53 8.81
N SER A 109 18.30 18.78 8.68
CA SER A 109 18.38 19.73 9.79
C SER A 109 17.00 20.18 10.31
N GLU A 110 15.95 20.06 9.50
CA GLU A 110 14.59 20.38 9.88
C GLU A 110 13.88 19.26 10.65
N TRP A 111 14.52 18.07 10.76
CA TRP A 111 13.90 16.90 11.37
C TRP A 111 14.35 16.72 12.82
N LYS A 112 13.38 16.36 13.68
CA LYS A 112 13.66 16.03 15.09
C LYS A 112 14.30 14.63 15.27
N SER A 113 14.26 13.80 14.23
CA SER A 113 14.92 12.50 14.16
C SER A 113 15.41 12.26 12.75
N PRO A 114 16.44 11.43 12.50
CA PRO A 114 16.91 11.16 11.15
C PRO A 114 15.77 10.69 10.24
N PRO A 115 15.56 11.35 9.09
CA PRO A 115 14.37 11.15 8.25
C PRO A 115 14.27 9.76 7.62
N LEU A 116 15.37 9.00 7.56
CA LEU A 116 15.39 7.66 6.97
C LEU A 116 15.43 6.51 8.00
N GLU A 117 15.37 6.81 9.29
CA GLU A 117 15.38 5.76 10.33
C GLU A 117 14.02 5.07 10.53
N GLY A 118 12.92 5.70 10.15
CA GLY A 118 11.61 5.18 10.51
C GLY A 118 11.44 5.02 12.03
N ARG A 119 11.82 6.06 12.79
CA ARG A 119 11.83 6.00 14.25
C ARG A 119 10.41 5.96 14.80
N ILE A 120 10.17 5.01 15.73
CA ILE A 120 8.93 4.99 16.51
C ILE A 120 9.07 5.94 17.69
N VAL A 121 8.14 6.88 17.81
CA VAL A 121 8.07 7.84 18.91
C VAL A 121 6.68 7.78 19.55
N GLU A 122 6.63 8.01 20.87
CA GLU A 122 5.37 8.17 21.61
C GLU A 122 4.95 9.63 21.53
N MET A 123 3.75 9.87 21.02
CA MET A 123 3.19 11.23 20.96
C MET A 123 1.97 11.33 21.89
N PRO A 124 1.85 12.43 22.69
CA PRO A 124 0.66 12.66 23.48
C PRO A 124 -0.60 12.57 22.62
N ASP A 125 -1.65 11.96 23.15
CA ASP A 125 -2.99 11.84 22.55
C ASP A 125 -3.09 11.02 21.23
N ILE A 126 -1.95 10.62 20.62
CA ILE A 126 -1.90 9.87 19.38
C ILE A 126 -1.33 8.45 19.62
N GLY A 127 -0.44 8.31 20.62
CA GLY A 127 0.29 7.06 20.90
C GLY A 127 1.54 6.91 20.03
N LYS A 128 1.88 5.68 19.71
CA LYS A 128 3.08 5.35 18.91
C LYS A 128 2.89 5.71 17.45
N VAL A 129 3.79 6.55 16.94
CA VAL A 129 3.83 6.94 15.54
C VAL A 129 5.21 6.67 14.94
N MET A 130 5.25 6.34 13.64
CA MET A 130 6.50 6.24 12.89
C MET A 130 6.82 7.58 12.24
N MET A 131 7.99 8.11 12.53
CA MET A 131 8.51 9.34 11.92
C MET A 131 9.57 8.99 10.88
N GLY A 132 9.37 9.48 9.63
CA GLY A 132 10.32 9.29 8.55
C GLY A 132 9.84 9.91 7.24
N ARG A 133 10.76 10.18 6.33
CA ARG A 133 10.42 10.66 4.99
C ARG A 133 9.67 9.56 4.23
N GLY A 134 8.47 9.90 3.74
CA GLY A 134 7.59 8.94 3.09
C GLY A 134 6.62 8.21 4.05
N ALA A 135 6.76 8.34 5.37
CA ALA A 135 5.89 7.67 6.34
C ALA A 135 4.40 8.03 6.19
N VAL A 136 4.07 9.22 5.73
CA VAL A 136 2.70 9.68 5.45
C VAL A 136 2.42 9.66 3.95
N ASN A 137 3.32 10.17 3.14
CA ASN A 137 3.18 10.29 1.69
C ASN A 137 4.32 9.58 0.96
N GLN A 138 4.13 8.36 0.42
CA GLN A 138 2.94 7.55 0.61
C GLN A 138 3.25 6.16 1.18
N LYS A 139 4.49 5.85 1.53
CA LYS A 139 4.92 4.49 1.92
C LYS A 139 4.09 3.89 3.08
N GLY A 140 3.67 4.72 4.03
CA GLY A 140 2.83 4.27 5.16
C GLY A 140 1.45 3.79 4.72
N PRO A 141 0.61 4.59 4.05
CA PRO A 141 -0.67 4.16 3.51
C PRO A 141 -0.57 2.94 2.60
N GLU A 142 0.42 2.90 1.72
CA GLU A 142 0.67 1.77 0.82
C GLU A 142 1.07 0.51 1.59
N SER A 143 1.94 0.63 2.61
CA SER A 143 2.30 -0.48 3.49
C SER A 143 1.09 -1.00 4.28
N ALA A 144 0.18 -0.13 4.70
CA ALA A 144 -1.06 -0.55 5.36
C ALA A 144 -1.98 -1.34 4.41
N PHE A 145 -2.07 -0.91 3.14
CA PHE A 145 -2.79 -1.66 2.11
C PHE A 145 -2.17 -3.05 1.88
N LEU A 146 -0.84 -3.11 1.72
CA LEU A 146 -0.13 -4.38 1.53
C LEU A 146 -0.25 -5.29 2.77
N ALA A 147 -0.23 -4.73 3.98
CA ALA A 147 -0.45 -5.49 5.22
C ALA A 147 -1.84 -6.16 5.24
N ALA A 148 -2.87 -5.49 4.72
CA ALA A 148 -4.18 -6.10 4.57
C ALA A 148 -4.15 -7.29 3.61
N LEU A 149 -3.47 -7.21 2.46
CA LEU A 149 -3.32 -8.33 1.53
C LEU A 149 -2.57 -9.51 2.17
N HIS A 150 -1.49 -9.25 2.90
CA HIS A 150 -0.77 -10.27 3.66
C HIS A 150 -1.69 -10.95 4.68
N ALA A 151 -2.55 -10.19 5.36
CA ALA A 151 -3.48 -10.75 6.34
C ALA A 151 -4.57 -11.61 5.68
N PHE A 152 -5.11 -11.22 4.54
CA PHE A 152 -6.04 -12.05 3.77
C PHE A 152 -5.39 -13.38 3.37
N LYS A 153 -4.16 -13.32 2.82
CA LYS A 153 -3.39 -14.51 2.43
C LYS A 153 -3.12 -15.44 3.63
N ALA A 154 -2.69 -14.88 4.77
CA ALA A 154 -2.38 -15.65 5.97
C ALA A 154 -3.62 -16.24 6.66
N ALA A 155 -4.78 -15.61 6.49
CA ALA A 155 -6.07 -16.10 6.99
C ALA A 155 -6.72 -17.13 6.04
N ASP A 156 -6.08 -17.46 4.91
CA ASP A 156 -6.65 -18.29 3.83
C ASP A 156 -8.02 -17.76 3.36
N ARG A 157 -8.12 -16.44 3.22
CA ARG A 157 -9.33 -15.75 2.76
C ARG A 157 -9.13 -15.13 1.39
N LYS A 158 -10.08 -15.36 0.50
CA LYS A 158 -10.08 -14.71 -0.83
C LYS A 158 -10.44 -13.23 -0.69
N LEU A 159 -9.80 -12.41 -1.50
CA LEU A 159 -10.22 -11.02 -1.67
C LEU A 159 -11.57 -10.97 -2.38
N PRO A 160 -12.43 -10.02 -2.03
CA PRO A 160 -13.74 -9.85 -2.68
C PRO A 160 -13.64 -9.14 -4.05
N VAL A 161 -12.45 -8.73 -4.45
CA VAL A 161 -12.17 -8.03 -5.70
C VAL A 161 -10.83 -8.50 -6.29
N ASN A 162 -10.69 -8.44 -7.61
CA ASN A 162 -9.39 -8.48 -8.27
C ASN A 162 -8.73 -7.11 -8.17
N LEU A 163 -7.41 -7.05 -8.30
CA LEU A 163 -6.66 -5.80 -8.26
C LEU A 163 -5.84 -5.63 -9.53
N VAL A 164 -5.85 -4.40 -10.05
CA VAL A 164 -4.89 -3.90 -11.02
C VAL A 164 -4.18 -2.71 -10.40
N LEU A 165 -2.88 -2.79 -10.28
CA LEU A 165 -2.08 -1.76 -9.62
C LEU A 165 -1.09 -1.14 -10.59
N VAL A 166 -1.00 0.18 -10.54
CA VAL A 166 0.02 0.98 -11.22
C VAL A 166 0.78 1.76 -10.16
N ALA A 167 2.11 1.72 -10.21
CA ALA A 167 2.96 2.57 -9.39
C ALA A 167 3.93 3.36 -10.26
N GLU A 168 4.28 4.56 -9.81
CA GLU A 168 5.24 5.42 -10.49
C GLU A 168 6.33 5.94 -9.54
N GLY A 169 7.41 6.50 -10.11
CA GLY A 169 8.52 7.04 -9.36
C GLY A 169 8.79 8.52 -9.62
N GLU A 170 7.81 9.27 -10.14
CA GLU A 170 7.90 10.70 -10.45
C GLU A 170 6.71 11.51 -9.94
N ALA A 171 5.93 10.97 -9.01
CA ALA A 171 4.75 11.64 -8.49
C ALA A 171 5.10 13.00 -7.87
N GLU A 172 6.23 13.10 -7.20
CA GLU A 172 6.72 14.34 -6.58
C GLU A 172 7.26 15.37 -7.61
N LEU A 173 7.40 14.97 -8.88
CA LEU A 173 7.71 15.84 -10.02
C LEU A 173 6.49 16.18 -10.88
N GLY A 174 5.30 15.68 -10.50
CA GLY A 174 4.06 15.92 -11.23
C GLY A 174 3.71 14.86 -12.26
N SER A 175 4.21 13.62 -12.08
CA SER A 175 3.81 12.44 -12.87
C SER A 175 4.03 12.57 -14.37
N VAL A 176 5.17 13.12 -14.77
CA VAL A 176 5.44 13.57 -16.15
C VAL A 176 5.34 12.42 -17.16
N HIS A 177 5.74 11.19 -16.77
CA HIS A 177 5.81 10.02 -17.66
C HIS A 177 4.85 8.89 -17.29
N THR A 178 3.85 9.14 -16.44
CA THR A 178 2.92 8.11 -15.91
C THR A 178 2.00 7.51 -16.97
N ARG A 179 1.90 8.09 -18.16
CA ARG A 179 1.02 7.59 -19.23
C ARG A 179 1.37 6.18 -19.71
N HIS A 180 2.64 5.78 -19.65
CA HIS A 180 3.11 4.48 -20.13
C HIS A 180 2.63 3.29 -19.27
N PRO A 181 2.73 3.32 -17.92
CA PRO A 181 2.25 2.22 -17.09
C PRO A 181 0.72 2.09 -17.05
N VAL A 182 -0.02 3.17 -17.34
CA VAL A 182 -1.50 3.16 -17.38
C VAL A 182 -2.03 2.51 -18.68
N HIS A 183 -1.22 2.43 -19.72
CA HIS A 183 -1.56 1.81 -20.98
C HIS A 183 -0.57 0.68 -21.31
N PRO A 184 -0.56 -0.42 -20.53
CA PRO A 184 0.28 -1.55 -20.85
C PRO A 184 -0.08 -2.08 -22.25
N PRO A 185 0.89 -2.62 -23.00
CA PRO A 185 0.59 -3.28 -24.25
C PRO A 185 -0.46 -4.36 -23.96
N LYS A 186 -1.55 -4.32 -24.71
CA LYS A 186 -2.77 -5.11 -24.57
C LYS A 186 -2.49 -6.51 -24.01
N VAL A 187 -3.00 -6.79 -22.83
CA VAL A 187 -3.22 -8.16 -22.37
C VAL A 187 -4.22 -8.75 -23.38
N GLN A 188 -3.77 -9.67 -24.22
CA GLN A 188 -4.61 -10.46 -25.13
C GLN A 188 -5.35 -11.53 -24.34
#